data_d6f5f2d05a8cd4532d82a5174674bed3
#
_entry.id   d6f5f2d05a8cd4532d82a5174674bed3
#
_cell.length_a   1.000
_cell.length_b   1.000
_cell.length_c   1.000
_cell.angle_alpha   90.00
_cell.angle_beta   90.00
_cell.angle_gamma   90.00
#
_symmetry.space_group_name_H-M   'P 1'
#
loop_
_entity.id
_entity.type
_entity.pdbx_description
1 polymer ?
#
loop_
_entity_poly.entity_id
_entity_poly.type
_entity_poly.pdbx_seq_one_letter_code
_entity_poly.pdbx_strand_id
1 'polypeptide(L)'
;MSKPIAAIVGRPNVGKSTLFNQIGKKRLSIVDDMPGVTRDRIYMDATWLNHDFTLIDTGGIEIESEDKILNSIRIQAKIAIDEADVIIFVVDGRAGLTASDEEVAKMLRGTKKPVVVAVNKIDSVQLDMNVFEFYNLGLGDPIGISASNALNLGDLLDAIVESFPTEEVEERDEDEIRIAVIGRPNVGKSSLVNSMLGEERVIVSDIPGTTRDAIDTHFIKDGIKFTLIDTAGMRRKGKIDEPVERYSVMRSLRAIDRADVVLMLIEAPVGVTEQDKKIAGYAHDSGKGCVIIVNKWDIFPDKHDKSTNRFTDELRVELGFLQYAPVLYASALTGQRVNRVTELVKFVAEQQSMRIQTSVLNELIRDAVAVNPPPTKKGKALKILFMTQADICPPRFIIFVNEPELFHFSYLRFIENRLRESYGFEGTPLKFVIRKRKEDAMED
;
A
#
# COMPACT_ATOMS: atom_id res chain seq x y z
N MET A 1 5.56 -5.07 -6.71
CA MET A 1 6.61 -4.05 -6.50
C MET A 1 5.93 -2.75 -6.13
N SER A 2 6.35 -2.07 -5.05
CA SER A 2 5.76 -0.78 -4.67
C SER A 2 6.25 0.28 -5.64
N LYS A 3 5.34 1.14 -6.14
CA LYS A 3 5.70 2.26 -7.00
C LYS A 3 6.58 3.25 -6.20
N PRO A 4 7.69 3.77 -6.74
CA PRO A 4 8.47 4.80 -6.08
C PRO A 4 7.64 6.08 -5.92
N ILE A 5 7.94 6.87 -4.90
CA ILE A 5 7.22 8.11 -4.61
C ILE A 5 8.11 9.33 -4.84
N ALA A 6 7.59 10.31 -5.60
CA ALA A 6 8.16 11.64 -5.75
C ALA A 6 7.29 12.67 -5.01
N ALA A 7 7.87 13.45 -4.08
CA ALA A 7 7.13 14.46 -3.34
C ALA A 7 7.53 15.86 -3.75
N ILE A 8 6.54 16.71 -4.03
CA ILE A 8 6.74 18.13 -4.40
C ILE A 8 6.77 18.96 -3.11
N VAL A 9 7.86 19.69 -2.90
CA VAL A 9 8.09 20.59 -1.75
C VAL A 9 8.44 21.98 -2.26
N GLY A 10 8.13 23.01 -1.48
CA GLY A 10 8.49 24.39 -1.76
C GLY A 10 7.56 25.36 -1.05
N ARG A 11 7.94 26.63 -0.98
CA ARG A 11 7.13 27.68 -0.38
C ARG A 11 5.77 27.88 -1.08
N PRO A 12 4.78 28.53 -0.46
CA PRO A 12 3.53 28.88 -1.12
C PRO A 12 3.74 29.68 -2.42
N ASN A 13 2.87 29.50 -3.40
CA ASN A 13 2.83 30.25 -4.66
C ASN A 13 4.01 30.05 -5.64
N VAL A 14 4.91 29.10 -5.41
CA VAL A 14 5.96 28.73 -6.38
C VAL A 14 5.42 27.90 -7.55
N GLY A 15 4.17 27.43 -7.48
CA GLY A 15 3.50 26.68 -8.54
C GLY A 15 3.52 25.15 -8.36
N LYS A 16 3.62 24.64 -7.13
CA LYS A 16 3.58 23.19 -6.82
C LYS A 16 2.37 22.49 -7.40
N SER A 17 1.16 22.97 -7.09
CA SER A 17 -0.10 22.38 -7.57
C SER A 17 -0.28 22.55 -9.07
N THR A 18 0.29 23.59 -9.68
CA THR A 18 0.32 23.75 -11.13
C THR A 18 1.20 22.67 -11.76
N LEU A 19 2.39 22.43 -11.22
CA LEU A 19 3.30 21.37 -11.66
C LEU A 19 2.65 19.98 -11.48
N PHE A 20 2.08 19.71 -10.32
CA PHE A 20 1.36 18.48 -10.03
C PHE A 20 0.27 18.19 -11.06
N ASN A 21 -0.62 19.17 -11.29
CA ASN A 21 -1.70 19.03 -12.27
C ASN A 21 -1.20 18.90 -13.72
N GLN A 22 -0.07 19.53 -14.05
CA GLN A 22 0.47 19.48 -15.41
C GLN A 22 1.13 18.13 -15.71
N ILE A 23 1.81 17.53 -14.74
CA ILE A 23 2.33 16.15 -14.85
C ILE A 23 1.15 15.18 -15.02
N GLY A 24 0.05 15.37 -14.28
CA GLY A 24 -1.14 14.54 -14.38
C GLY A 24 -1.87 14.62 -15.72
N LYS A 25 -1.81 15.76 -16.42
CA LYS A 25 -2.41 15.91 -17.76
C LYS A 25 -1.67 15.14 -18.85
N LYS A 26 -0.39 14.88 -18.67
CA LYS A 26 0.44 14.07 -19.59
C LYS A 26 0.19 12.56 -19.47
N ARG A 27 -0.92 12.14 -18.88
CA ARG A 27 -1.34 10.73 -18.77
C ARG A 27 -1.26 10.03 -20.14
N LEU A 28 -0.33 9.11 -20.27
CA LEU A 28 -0.20 8.22 -21.44
C LEU A 28 -0.74 6.81 -21.18
N SER A 29 -1.38 6.51 -20.06
CA SER A 29 -2.19 5.29 -19.94
C SER A 29 -3.25 5.40 -18.85
N ILE A 30 -4.37 4.75 -19.15
CA ILE A 30 -5.51 4.55 -18.25
C ILE A 30 -5.03 3.59 -17.17
N VAL A 31 -4.70 4.10 -15.99
CA VAL A 31 -4.53 3.28 -14.80
C VAL A 31 -5.84 3.39 -14.02
N ASP A 32 -6.42 2.24 -13.69
CA ASP A 32 -7.65 2.12 -12.92
C ASP A 32 -7.58 2.97 -11.64
N ASP A 33 -8.70 3.63 -11.32
CA ASP A 33 -8.89 4.35 -10.07
C ASP A 33 -8.50 3.43 -8.91
N MET A 34 -7.50 3.80 -8.12
CA MET A 34 -7.17 3.06 -6.89
C MET A 34 -8.40 2.99 -6.00
N PRO A 35 -8.95 1.80 -5.70
CA PRO A 35 -10.06 1.67 -4.77
C PRO A 35 -9.62 2.15 -3.39
N GLY A 36 -10.27 3.18 -2.88
CA GLY A 36 -10.07 3.65 -1.49
C GLY A 36 -9.29 4.94 -1.31
N VAL A 37 -8.61 5.47 -2.32
CA VAL A 37 -8.11 6.83 -2.31
C VAL A 37 -9.19 7.71 -2.92
N THR A 38 -9.95 8.41 -2.06
CA THR A 38 -10.80 9.52 -2.55
C THR A 38 -9.92 10.42 -3.40
N ARG A 39 -10.47 11.09 -4.40
CA ARG A 39 -9.87 12.18 -5.19
C ARG A 39 -9.36 13.31 -4.28
N ASP A 40 -8.54 12.99 -3.32
CA ASP A 40 -7.75 13.95 -2.58
C ASP A 40 -6.71 14.46 -3.58
N ARG A 41 -6.74 15.74 -3.85
CA ARG A 41 -5.85 16.50 -4.75
C ARG A 41 -4.36 16.39 -4.39
N ILE A 42 -3.97 15.43 -3.56
CA ILE A 42 -2.64 15.33 -2.95
C ILE A 42 -1.81 14.21 -3.59
N TYR A 43 -2.44 13.15 -4.13
CA TYR A 43 -1.75 11.96 -4.68
C TYR A 43 -2.17 11.71 -6.12
N MET A 44 -1.23 11.30 -6.94
CA MET A 44 -1.48 10.98 -8.32
C MET A 44 -0.48 9.95 -8.83
N ASP A 45 -0.96 8.90 -9.48
CA ASP A 45 -0.12 8.00 -10.24
C ASP A 45 0.30 8.64 -11.54
N ALA A 46 1.58 8.54 -11.85
CA ALA A 46 2.20 9.04 -13.06
C ALA A 46 3.07 7.95 -13.69
N THR A 47 3.21 8.00 -15.02
CA THR A 47 4.08 7.12 -15.78
C THR A 47 4.97 7.96 -16.69
N TRP A 48 6.27 7.72 -16.66
CA TRP A 48 7.24 8.36 -17.55
C TRP A 48 8.30 7.33 -18.00
N LEU A 49 8.56 7.22 -19.31
CA LEU A 49 9.52 6.27 -19.90
C LEU A 49 9.36 4.84 -19.38
N ASN A 50 8.11 4.36 -19.27
CA ASN A 50 7.74 3.05 -18.71
C ASN A 50 8.05 2.86 -17.20
N HIS A 51 8.35 3.92 -16.47
CA HIS A 51 8.47 3.92 -15.01
C HIS A 51 7.19 4.48 -14.39
N ASP A 52 6.51 3.63 -13.64
CA ASP A 52 5.33 4.02 -12.86
C ASP A 52 5.77 4.54 -11.49
N PHE A 53 5.24 5.69 -11.08
CA PHE A 53 5.52 6.27 -9.75
C PHE A 53 4.31 7.03 -9.21
N THR A 54 4.29 7.29 -7.91
CA THR A 54 3.27 8.12 -7.27
C THR A 54 3.83 9.51 -6.98
N LEU A 55 3.14 10.54 -7.43
CA LEU A 55 3.48 11.93 -7.17
C LEU A 55 2.65 12.47 -6.00
N ILE A 56 3.29 13.20 -5.06
CA ILE A 56 2.63 13.81 -3.90
C ILE A 56 2.75 15.33 -3.97
N ASP A 57 1.62 16.07 -3.90
CA ASP A 57 1.61 17.51 -3.66
C ASP A 57 1.51 17.81 -2.16
N THR A 58 2.63 18.18 -1.52
CA THR A 58 2.62 18.55 -0.11
C THR A 58 2.01 19.94 0.13
N GLY A 59 1.73 20.71 -0.92
CA GLY A 59 1.19 22.06 -0.86
C GLY A 59 -0.31 22.16 -0.59
N GLY A 60 -1.06 21.05 -0.71
CA GLY A 60 -2.50 20.99 -0.45
C GLY A 60 -2.88 21.10 1.04
N ILE A 61 -1.92 21.34 1.94
CA ILE A 61 -2.14 21.51 3.37
C ILE A 61 -2.29 23.02 3.65
N GLU A 62 -3.54 23.49 3.69
CA GLU A 62 -3.84 24.86 4.07
C GLU A 62 -3.69 25.03 5.58
N ILE A 63 -2.85 26.01 6.02
CA ILE A 63 -2.74 26.47 7.40
C ILE A 63 -3.00 27.98 7.41
N GLU A 64 -4.05 28.37 8.09
CA GLU A 64 -4.60 29.74 8.17
C GLU A 64 -3.83 30.66 9.13
N SER A 65 -2.61 31.08 8.89
CA SER A 65 -2.04 32.32 9.49
C SER A 65 -0.57 32.53 9.12
N GLU A 66 -0.13 33.80 9.00
CA GLU A 66 1.21 34.20 8.54
C GLU A 66 2.37 33.69 9.41
N ASP A 67 2.24 33.62 10.72
CA ASP A 67 3.24 33.04 11.64
C ASP A 67 3.38 31.50 11.50
N LYS A 68 2.45 30.84 10.80
CA LYS A 68 2.42 29.41 10.55
C LYS A 68 3.03 29.02 9.21
N ILE A 69 3.34 29.95 8.30
CA ILE A 69 3.85 29.64 6.96
C ILE A 69 5.19 28.89 7.03
N LEU A 70 6.15 29.39 7.81
CA LEU A 70 7.44 28.71 8.00
C LEU A 70 7.26 27.33 8.64
N ASN A 71 6.35 27.21 9.59
CA ASN A 71 6.06 25.93 10.23
C ASN A 71 5.40 24.94 9.25
N SER A 72 4.51 25.45 8.39
CA SER A 72 3.89 24.66 7.31
C SER A 72 4.92 24.14 6.31
N ILE A 73 5.84 24.98 5.88
CA ILE A 73 6.92 24.61 4.95
C ILE A 73 7.83 23.54 5.57
N ARG A 74 8.18 23.69 6.85
CA ARG A 74 8.97 22.70 7.59
C ARG A 74 8.26 21.36 7.70
N ILE A 75 6.95 21.36 7.96
CA ILE A 75 6.14 20.17 8.02
C ILE A 75 6.09 19.48 6.64
N GLN A 76 5.88 20.25 5.56
CA GLN A 76 5.89 19.74 4.19
C GLN A 76 7.24 19.10 3.82
N ALA A 77 8.35 19.77 4.14
CA ALA A 77 9.69 19.25 3.92
C ALA A 77 9.93 17.96 4.71
N LYS A 78 9.50 17.92 5.97
CA LYS A 78 9.63 16.74 6.82
C LYS A 78 8.82 15.56 6.28
N ILE A 79 7.60 15.80 5.83
CA ILE A 79 6.75 14.77 5.21
C ILE A 79 7.42 14.21 3.96
N ALA A 80 7.93 15.08 3.08
CA ALA A 80 8.63 14.64 1.88
C ALA A 80 9.90 13.84 2.21
N ILE A 81 10.66 14.27 3.21
CA ILE A 81 11.84 13.54 3.70
C ILE A 81 11.45 12.15 4.25
N ASP A 82 10.35 12.06 4.95
CA ASP A 82 9.92 10.81 5.56
C ASP A 82 9.30 9.85 4.52
N GLU A 83 8.52 10.35 3.54
CA GLU A 83 7.68 9.52 2.67
C GLU A 83 8.22 9.30 1.25
N ALA A 84 8.94 10.27 0.67
CA ALA A 84 9.34 10.19 -0.74
C ALA A 84 10.62 9.37 -0.94
N ASP A 85 10.77 8.78 -2.12
CA ASP A 85 12.03 8.23 -2.60
C ASP A 85 12.87 9.28 -3.30
N VAL A 86 12.20 10.25 -3.96
CA VAL A 86 12.80 11.43 -4.60
C VAL A 86 12.02 12.68 -4.18
N ILE A 87 12.71 13.76 -3.86
CA ILE A 87 12.11 15.03 -3.47
C ILE A 87 12.26 16.03 -4.62
N ILE A 88 11.14 16.61 -5.06
CA ILE A 88 11.11 17.68 -6.06
C ILE A 88 11.01 19.01 -5.32
N PHE A 89 12.12 19.74 -5.23
CA PHE A 89 12.13 21.05 -4.58
C PHE A 89 11.82 22.15 -5.60
N VAL A 90 10.61 22.71 -5.53
CA VAL A 90 10.12 23.74 -6.45
C VAL A 90 10.40 25.13 -5.88
N VAL A 91 11.09 25.95 -6.64
CA VAL A 91 11.42 27.34 -6.33
C VAL A 91 10.94 28.29 -7.45
N ASP A 92 10.85 29.57 -7.18
CA ASP A 92 10.32 30.58 -8.11
C ASP A 92 11.45 31.37 -8.78
N GLY A 93 11.71 31.10 -10.06
CA GLY A 93 12.78 31.74 -10.84
C GLY A 93 12.55 33.24 -11.15
N ARG A 94 11.31 33.75 -11.02
CA ARG A 94 11.04 35.18 -11.13
C ARG A 94 11.32 35.94 -9.85
N ALA A 95 11.03 35.33 -8.70
CA ALA A 95 11.24 35.94 -7.39
C ALA A 95 12.70 35.87 -6.92
N GLY A 96 13.50 34.98 -7.53
CA GLY A 96 14.86 34.68 -7.09
C GLY A 96 14.90 33.87 -5.79
N LEU A 97 16.11 33.68 -5.27
CA LEU A 97 16.36 32.93 -4.05
C LEU A 97 15.89 33.69 -2.81
N THR A 98 15.11 33.03 -1.95
CA THR A 98 14.59 33.63 -0.71
C THR A 98 15.13 32.92 0.54
N ALA A 99 15.11 33.60 1.69
CA ALA A 99 15.49 33.01 2.97
C ALA A 99 14.66 31.73 3.32
N SER A 100 13.41 31.70 2.91
CA SER A 100 12.56 30.51 3.10
C SER A 100 13.02 29.32 2.23
N ASP A 101 13.50 29.58 1.01
CA ASP A 101 14.05 28.54 0.14
C ASP A 101 15.36 27.98 0.71
N GLU A 102 16.22 28.85 1.28
CA GLU A 102 17.46 28.44 1.96
C GLU A 102 17.21 27.59 3.20
N GLU A 103 16.15 27.91 3.95
CA GLU A 103 15.77 27.12 5.15
C GLU A 103 15.31 25.71 4.76
N VAL A 104 14.47 25.58 3.74
CA VAL A 104 14.07 24.29 3.20
C VAL A 104 15.27 23.52 2.67
N ALA A 105 16.14 24.18 1.90
CA ALA A 105 17.34 23.57 1.36
C ALA A 105 18.28 23.04 2.47
N LYS A 106 18.39 23.77 3.58
CA LYS A 106 19.15 23.30 4.76
C LYS A 106 18.60 22.00 5.33
N MET A 107 17.28 21.84 5.38
CA MET A 107 16.64 20.59 5.82
C MET A 107 16.89 19.47 4.82
N LEU A 108 16.75 19.76 3.52
CA LEU A 108 16.91 18.79 2.45
C LEU A 108 18.37 18.31 2.30
N ARG A 109 19.36 19.17 2.54
CA ARG A 109 20.78 18.74 2.59
C ARG A 109 21.09 17.75 3.70
N GLY A 110 20.28 17.71 4.75
CA GLY A 110 20.42 16.77 5.86
C GLY A 110 19.87 15.37 5.55
N THR A 111 19.16 15.19 4.43
CA THR A 111 18.64 13.88 4.03
C THR A 111 19.60 13.14 3.11
N LYS A 112 19.51 11.79 3.10
CA LYS A 112 20.21 10.95 2.13
C LYS A 112 19.41 10.74 0.84
N LYS A 113 18.18 11.25 0.77
CA LYS A 113 17.30 11.08 -0.38
C LYS A 113 17.69 12.02 -1.52
N PRO A 114 17.59 11.59 -2.78
CA PRO A 114 17.81 12.46 -3.94
C PRO A 114 16.85 13.65 -3.92
N VAL A 115 17.39 14.82 -4.26
CA VAL A 115 16.61 16.05 -4.38
C VAL A 115 16.81 16.60 -5.79
N VAL A 116 15.71 16.82 -6.51
CA VAL A 116 15.69 17.46 -7.83
C VAL A 116 15.17 18.88 -7.66
N VAL A 117 16.00 19.89 -7.99
CA VAL A 117 15.61 21.31 -7.87
C VAL A 117 14.91 21.76 -9.16
N ALA A 118 13.64 22.13 -9.06
CA ALA A 118 12.83 22.64 -10.15
C ALA A 118 12.62 24.16 -10.01
N VAL A 119 13.30 24.95 -10.84
CA VAL A 119 13.15 26.41 -10.89
C VAL A 119 11.98 26.73 -11.81
N ASN A 120 10.83 27.00 -11.20
CA ASN A 120 9.59 27.24 -11.93
C ASN A 120 9.42 28.71 -12.35
N LYS A 121 8.50 28.94 -13.29
CA LYS A 121 8.17 30.23 -13.89
C LYS A 121 9.25 30.79 -14.81
N ILE A 122 10.06 29.92 -15.39
CA ILE A 122 11.00 30.24 -16.47
C ILE A 122 10.23 30.19 -17.79
N ASP A 123 9.55 31.28 -18.12
CA ASP A 123 8.64 31.33 -19.27
C ASP A 123 9.30 31.88 -20.55
N SER A 124 10.55 32.34 -20.45
CA SER A 124 11.30 32.90 -21.57
C SER A 124 12.81 32.70 -21.42
N VAL A 125 13.53 32.69 -22.53
CA VAL A 125 14.99 32.54 -22.60
C VAL A 125 15.73 33.63 -21.73
N GLN A 126 15.12 34.79 -21.57
CA GLN A 126 15.71 35.86 -20.74
C GLN A 126 15.74 35.47 -19.25
N LEU A 127 14.87 34.59 -18.80
CA LEU A 127 14.81 34.09 -17.42
C LEU A 127 15.70 32.87 -17.18
N ASP A 128 16.28 32.28 -18.22
CA ASP A 128 17.17 31.11 -18.08
C ASP A 128 18.39 31.45 -17.22
N MET A 129 18.88 32.68 -17.26
CA MET A 129 20.00 33.14 -16.43
C MET A 129 19.67 33.10 -14.93
N ASN A 130 18.40 33.23 -14.54
CA ASN A 130 17.98 33.18 -13.15
C ASN A 130 18.13 31.80 -12.52
N VAL A 131 18.19 30.76 -13.33
CA VAL A 131 18.37 29.37 -12.86
C VAL A 131 19.68 29.20 -12.14
N PHE A 132 20.74 29.93 -12.57
CA PHE A 132 22.07 29.80 -11.99
C PHE A 132 22.17 30.28 -10.53
N GLU A 133 21.30 31.19 -10.09
CA GLU A 133 21.25 31.63 -8.70
C GLU A 133 20.97 30.47 -7.73
N PHE A 134 20.18 29.47 -8.17
CA PHE A 134 19.75 28.36 -7.35
C PHE A 134 20.81 27.27 -7.13
N TYR A 135 21.96 27.33 -7.79
CA TYR A 135 23.13 26.52 -7.42
C TYR A 135 23.60 26.80 -5.99
N ASN A 136 23.32 27.99 -5.46
CA ASN A 136 23.64 28.37 -4.08
C ASN A 136 22.87 27.52 -3.04
N LEU A 137 21.80 26.81 -3.46
CA LEU A 137 21.09 25.88 -2.59
C LEU A 137 21.91 24.63 -2.25
N GLY A 138 22.94 24.29 -3.06
CA GLY A 138 23.80 23.12 -2.84
C GLY A 138 23.06 21.78 -2.85
N LEU A 139 22.07 21.65 -3.74
CA LEU A 139 21.21 20.47 -3.88
C LEU A 139 21.32 19.81 -5.27
N GLY A 140 22.40 20.05 -6.00
CA GLY A 140 22.64 19.57 -7.36
C GLY A 140 22.26 20.60 -8.43
N ASP A 141 22.10 20.14 -9.68
CA ASP A 141 21.85 21.00 -10.84
C ASP A 141 20.37 21.43 -10.89
N PRO A 142 20.09 22.74 -10.83
CA PRO A 142 18.71 23.22 -10.91
C PRO A 142 18.19 23.15 -12.36
N ILE A 143 16.95 22.71 -12.52
CA ILE A 143 16.27 22.55 -13.81
C ILE A 143 15.24 23.67 -13.97
N GLY A 144 15.44 24.55 -14.96
CA GLY A 144 14.49 25.61 -15.28
C GLY A 144 13.26 25.07 -15.99
N ILE A 145 12.06 25.33 -15.46
CA ILE A 145 10.79 24.87 -16.00
C ILE A 145 9.75 25.98 -16.07
N SER A 146 8.72 25.81 -16.90
CA SER A 146 7.47 26.54 -16.78
C SER A 146 6.31 25.56 -16.65
N ALA A 147 5.83 25.37 -15.42
CA ALA A 147 4.71 24.49 -15.15
C ALA A 147 3.42 24.96 -15.82
N SER A 148 3.18 26.29 -15.95
CA SER A 148 2.01 26.85 -16.63
C SER A 148 1.99 26.57 -18.13
N ASN A 149 3.16 26.66 -18.78
CA ASN A 149 3.33 26.51 -20.22
C ASN A 149 3.82 25.11 -20.62
N ALA A 150 3.97 24.20 -19.67
CA ALA A 150 4.50 22.84 -19.86
C ALA A 150 5.90 22.82 -20.53
N LEU A 151 6.72 23.86 -20.30
CA LEU A 151 8.07 23.93 -20.86
C LEU A 151 9.05 23.18 -19.98
N ASN A 152 9.95 22.45 -20.62
CA ASN A 152 11.05 21.69 -20.03
C ASN A 152 10.65 20.67 -18.94
N LEU A 153 9.38 20.18 -18.98
CA LEU A 153 8.90 19.16 -18.04
C LEU A 153 9.47 17.77 -18.37
N GLY A 154 9.96 17.56 -19.59
CA GLY A 154 10.61 16.30 -19.98
C GLY A 154 11.89 16.09 -19.18
N ASP A 155 12.81 17.08 -19.19
CA ASP A 155 14.09 17.03 -18.49
C ASP A 155 13.89 16.88 -16.97
N LEU A 156 12.87 17.55 -16.41
CA LEU A 156 12.50 17.36 -15.00
C LEU A 156 12.07 15.92 -14.71
N LEU A 157 11.22 15.34 -15.56
CA LEU A 157 10.72 13.96 -15.38
C LEU A 157 11.84 12.94 -15.59
N ASP A 158 12.74 13.17 -16.54
CA ASP A 158 13.93 12.33 -16.73
C ASP A 158 14.81 12.33 -15.47
N ALA A 159 15.11 13.52 -14.92
CA ALA A 159 15.89 13.61 -13.69
C ALA A 159 15.23 12.96 -12.47
N ILE A 160 13.90 13.01 -12.38
CA ILE A 160 13.14 12.32 -11.33
C ILE A 160 13.29 10.81 -11.47
N VAL A 161 13.08 10.27 -12.69
CA VAL A 161 13.13 8.82 -12.94
C VAL A 161 14.55 8.29 -12.75
N GLU A 162 15.56 9.00 -13.19
CA GLU A 162 16.98 8.65 -12.99
C GLU A 162 17.38 8.67 -11.51
N SER A 163 16.70 9.49 -10.71
CA SER A 163 16.94 9.60 -9.27
C SER A 163 16.22 8.53 -8.43
N PHE A 164 15.31 7.75 -9.01
CA PHE A 164 14.69 6.66 -8.26
C PHE A 164 15.71 5.60 -7.89
N PRO A 165 15.58 5.00 -6.69
CA PRO A 165 16.45 3.90 -6.30
C PRO A 165 16.40 2.80 -7.36
N THR A 166 17.57 2.37 -7.83
CA THR A 166 17.67 1.19 -8.69
C THR A 166 17.22 0.00 -7.85
N GLU A 167 16.22 -0.75 -8.31
CA GLU A 167 15.76 -1.95 -7.64
C GLU A 167 16.94 -2.97 -7.62
N GLU A 168 17.62 -3.03 -6.49
CA GLU A 168 18.36 -4.25 -6.18
C GLU A 168 17.28 -5.28 -5.79
N VAL A 169 17.20 -6.36 -6.53
CA VAL A 169 16.40 -7.52 -6.16
C VAL A 169 16.88 -7.94 -4.77
N GLU A 170 16.13 -7.56 -3.72
CA GLU A 170 16.39 -8.09 -2.38
C GLU A 170 16.40 -9.61 -2.51
N GLU A 171 17.50 -10.26 -2.20
CA GLU A 171 17.52 -11.71 -2.00
C GLU A 171 16.52 -12.00 -0.89
N ARG A 172 15.35 -12.47 -1.30
CA ARG A 172 14.27 -12.80 -0.39
C ARG A 172 14.63 -14.13 0.28
N ASP A 173 14.75 -14.12 1.59
CA ASP A 173 14.77 -15.36 2.37
C ASP A 173 13.37 -16.00 2.23
N GLU A 174 13.30 -17.14 1.54
CA GLU A 174 12.03 -17.84 1.27
C GLU A 174 11.33 -18.30 2.54
N ASP A 175 12.08 -18.43 3.65
CA ASP A 175 11.58 -18.87 4.95
C ASP A 175 11.12 -17.69 5.84
N GLU A 176 11.21 -16.44 5.37
CA GLU A 176 10.82 -15.26 6.12
C GLU A 176 9.38 -14.83 5.82
N ILE A 177 8.58 -14.57 6.87
CA ILE A 177 7.22 -14.04 6.74
C ILE A 177 7.23 -12.53 7.05
N ARG A 178 6.84 -11.72 6.07
CA ARG A 178 6.76 -10.26 6.18
C ARG A 178 5.38 -9.82 6.62
N ILE A 179 5.32 -9.01 7.69
CA ILE A 179 4.07 -8.59 8.35
C ILE A 179 3.91 -7.08 8.25
N ALA A 180 2.79 -6.61 7.72
CA ALA A 180 2.37 -5.22 7.85
C ALA A 180 1.31 -5.07 8.94
N VAL A 181 1.45 -4.07 9.80
CA VAL A 181 0.47 -3.72 10.83
C VAL A 181 -0.25 -2.44 10.42
N ILE A 182 -1.52 -2.55 10.06
CA ILE A 182 -2.32 -1.45 9.52
C ILE A 182 -3.54 -1.14 10.40
N GLY A 183 -4.14 0.00 10.17
CA GLY A 183 -5.31 0.50 10.90
C GLY A 183 -5.18 1.98 11.20
N ARG A 184 -6.27 2.59 11.71
CA ARG A 184 -6.34 4.03 12.06
C ARG A 184 -5.22 4.46 13.02
N PRO A 185 -4.96 5.77 13.13
CA PRO A 185 -4.21 6.33 14.25
C PRO A 185 -4.82 5.93 15.60
N ASN A 186 -3.99 5.73 16.60
CA ASN A 186 -4.38 5.42 17.99
C ASN A 186 -5.14 4.10 18.23
N VAL A 187 -5.32 3.24 17.20
CA VAL A 187 -5.93 1.91 17.35
C VAL A 187 -5.03 0.94 18.15
N GLY A 188 -3.76 1.30 18.37
CA GLY A 188 -2.81 0.51 19.17
C GLY A 188 -1.76 -0.28 18.37
N LYS A 189 -1.46 0.13 17.12
CA LYS A 189 -0.43 -0.52 16.28
C LYS A 189 0.92 -0.61 16.98
N SER A 190 1.44 0.52 17.46
CA SER A 190 2.74 0.56 18.15
C SER A 190 2.74 -0.25 19.44
N SER A 191 1.62 -0.26 20.17
CA SER A 191 1.47 -1.07 21.38
C SER A 191 1.48 -2.56 21.05
N LEU A 192 0.81 -2.97 19.97
CA LEU A 192 0.82 -4.36 19.52
C LEU A 192 2.21 -4.81 19.11
N VAL A 193 2.91 -4.02 18.29
CA VAL A 193 4.28 -4.31 17.87
C VAL A 193 5.21 -4.44 19.09
N ASN A 194 5.15 -3.50 20.03
CA ASN A 194 5.97 -3.55 21.24
C ASN A 194 5.64 -4.79 22.11
N SER A 195 4.36 -5.14 22.24
CA SER A 195 3.92 -6.32 22.98
C SER A 195 4.39 -7.62 22.32
N MET A 196 4.34 -7.71 20.97
CA MET A 196 4.84 -8.86 20.21
C MET A 196 6.36 -9.03 20.37
N LEU A 197 7.12 -7.94 20.32
CA LEU A 197 8.58 -7.94 20.41
C LEU A 197 9.07 -8.11 21.87
N GLY A 198 8.24 -7.77 22.84
CA GLY A 198 8.54 -7.91 24.28
C GLY A 198 8.23 -9.29 24.87
N GLU A 199 7.78 -10.27 24.09
CA GLU A 199 7.52 -11.62 24.56
C GLU A 199 8.83 -12.38 24.84
N GLU A 200 8.88 -13.21 25.90
CA GLU A 200 10.07 -13.94 26.37
C GLU A 200 10.71 -14.87 25.31
N ARG A 201 9.95 -15.28 24.28
CA ARG A 201 10.39 -16.20 23.23
C ARG A 201 10.77 -15.50 21.93
N VAL A 202 10.84 -14.18 21.92
CA VAL A 202 11.17 -13.39 20.73
C VAL A 202 12.62 -12.94 20.79
N ILE A 203 13.39 -13.29 19.76
CA ILE A 203 14.76 -12.83 19.60
C ILE A 203 14.73 -11.76 18.50
N VAL A 204 14.93 -10.51 18.88
CA VAL A 204 15.10 -9.41 17.92
C VAL A 204 16.51 -9.49 17.35
N SER A 205 16.62 -9.55 16.04
CA SER A 205 17.90 -9.61 15.34
C SER A 205 18.27 -8.23 14.81
N ASP A 206 19.27 -7.61 15.38
CA ASP A 206 19.99 -6.50 14.75
C ASP A 206 21.06 -7.10 13.81
N ILE A 207 20.70 -7.54 12.62
CA ILE A 207 21.67 -8.01 11.63
C ILE A 207 22.31 -6.79 10.99
N PRO A 208 23.61 -6.47 11.27
CA PRO A 208 24.31 -5.40 10.59
C PRO A 208 24.61 -5.86 9.17
N GLY A 209 24.07 -5.17 8.16
CA GLY A 209 24.37 -5.43 6.76
C GLY A 209 23.17 -5.48 5.81
N THR A 210 21.94 -5.69 6.30
CA THR A 210 20.70 -5.60 5.53
C THR A 210 20.06 -4.20 5.62
N THR A 211 20.82 -3.21 6.09
CA THR A 211 20.38 -1.88 6.47
C THR A 211 20.31 -0.93 5.27
N ARG A 212 19.43 -1.16 4.31
CA ARG A 212 18.91 -0.04 3.51
C ARG A 212 17.58 0.49 4.03
N ASP A 213 16.78 -0.34 4.67
CA ASP A 213 15.57 0.11 5.37
C ASP A 213 15.77 0.01 6.89
N ALA A 214 16.33 1.05 7.51
CA ALA A 214 16.36 1.24 8.97
C ALA A 214 14.95 1.32 9.61
N ILE A 215 13.95 0.86 8.90
CA ILE A 215 12.51 1.04 9.10
C ILE A 215 11.85 -0.29 9.52
N ASP A 216 12.41 -1.44 9.11
CA ASP A 216 11.86 -2.77 9.39
C ASP A 216 12.46 -3.38 10.67
N THR A 217 11.75 -4.31 11.28
CA THR A 217 12.24 -5.03 12.48
C THR A 217 12.15 -6.52 12.24
N HIS A 218 13.32 -7.17 12.24
CA HIS A 218 13.45 -8.63 12.11
C HIS A 218 13.40 -9.28 13.48
N PHE A 219 12.68 -10.38 13.60
CA PHE A 219 12.64 -11.18 14.81
C PHE A 219 12.40 -12.66 14.52
N ILE A 220 12.80 -13.51 15.46
CA ILE A 220 12.59 -14.96 15.38
C ILE A 220 11.70 -15.36 16.55
N LYS A 221 10.65 -16.13 16.27
CA LYS A 221 9.79 -16.74 17.28
C LYS A 221 9.49 -18.19 16.88
N ASP A 222 9.68 -19.11 17.80
CA ASP A 222 9.50 -20.55 17.61
C ASP A 222 10.25 -21.11 16.36
N GLY A 223 11.45 -20.56 16.08
CA GLY A 223 12.30 -20.95 14.95
C GLY A 223 11.90 -20.36 13.59
N ILE A 224 10.85 -19.55 13.52
CA ILE A 224 10.37 -18.90 12.30
C ILE A 224 10.86 -17.46 12.26
N LYS A 225 11.34 -17.02 11.09
CA LYS A 225 11.78 -15.65 10.84
C LYS A 225 10.59 -14.79 10.45
N PHE A 226 10.47 -13.66 11.11
CA PHE A 226 9.44 -12.66 10.82
C PHE A 226 10.07 -11.29 10.61
N THR A 227 9.49 -10.51 9.72
CA THR A 227 9.85 -9.10 9.51
C THR A 227 8.61 -8.22 9.62
N LEU A 228 8.63 -7.33 10.61
CA LEU A 228 7.63 -6.27 10.72
C LEU A 228 8.04 -5.10 9.83
N ILE A 229 7.20 -4.80 8.83
CA ILE A 229 7.42 -3.74 7.86
C ILE A 229 7.06 -2.37 8.46
N ASP A 230 7.89 -1.35 8.21
CA ASP A 230 7.69 0.07 8.58
C ASP A 230 7.49 0.32 10.08
N THR A 231 8.32 -0.30 10.92
CA THR A 231 8.23 -0.13 12.39
C THR A 231 8.77 1.21 12.88
N ALA A 232 9.66 1.90 12.14
CA ALA A 232 10.21 3.20 12.55
C ALA A 232 9.13 4.30 12.61
N GLY A 233 8.17 4.26 11.70
CA GLY A 233 6.99 5.13 11.74
C GLY A 233 6.12 4.89 12.98
N MET A 234 6.14 3.68 13.52
CA MET A 234 5.39 3.32 14.72
C MET A 234 6.13 3.67 16.04
N ARG A 235 7.47 3.65 16.05
CA ARG A 235 8.31 3.94 17.25
C ARG A 235 8.47 5.44 17.53
N ARG A 236 8.42 6.32 16.51
CA ARG A 236 8.65 7.78 16.64
C ARG A 236 7.46 8.59 17.17
N LYS A 237 6.36 7.98 17.63
CA LYS A 237 5.17 8.68 18.13
C LYS A 237 5.36 9.24 19.55
N GLY A 238 6.07 10.40 19.63
CA GLY A 238 5.91 11.33 20.71
C GLY A 238 5.59 12.69 20.10
N LYS A 239 4.36 13.17 20.23
CA LYS A 239 3.80 14.47 19.77
C LYS A 239 3.84 14.69 18.25
N ILE A 240 2.76 14.33 17.56
CA ILE A 240 2.56 14.67 16.14
C ILE A 240 1.14 15.19 15.98
N ASP A 241 1.04 16.43 15.43
CA ASP A 241 -0.20 17.16 15.16
C ASP A 241 -1.02 16.57 13.99
N GLU A 242 -2.32 16.86 13.95
CA GLU A 242 -3.35 16.35 13.02
C GLU A 242 -3.02 16.28 11.51
N PRO A 243 -2.16 17.11 10.90
CA PRO A 243 -1.85 17.01 9.46
C PRO A 243 -1.18 15.70 9.04
N VAL A 244 -0.59 14.96 9.98
CA VAL A 244 0.17 13.73 9.74
C VAL A 244 -0.73 12.49 9.52
N GLU A 245 -2.02 12.58 9.82
CA GLU A 245 -2.95 11.44 9.67
C GLU A 245 -3.12 10.98 8.23
N ARG A 246 -3.18 11.91 7.27
CA ARG A 246 -3.35 11.59 5.83
C ARG A 246 -2.17 10.81 5.26
N TYR A 247 -0.96 11.08 5.73
CA TYR A 247 0.26 10.38 5.31
C TYR A 247 0.41 8.99 5.93
N SER A 248 -0.25 8.74 7.07
CA SER A 248 -0.31 7.41 7.69
C SER A 248 -0.98 6.37 6.78
N VAL A 249 -1.85 6.78 5.87
CA VAL A 249 -2.51 5.88 4.92
C VAL A 249 -1.51 5.37 3.87
N MET A 250 -0.69 6.26 3.28
CA MET A 250 0.29 5.86 2.24
C MET A 250 1.35 4.91 2.80
N ARG A 251 1.82 5.15 4.03
CA ARG A 251 2.69 4.17 4.71
C ARG A 251 2.03 2.82 4.86
N SER A 252 0.75 2.83 5.24
CA SER A 252 -0.01 1.59 5.33
C SER A 252 -0.08 0.87 3.98
N LEU A 253 -0.30 1.59 2.88
CA LEU A 253 -0.36 1.00 1.54
C LEU A 253 1.00 0.42 1.12
N ARG A 254 2.11 1.16 1.33
CA ARG A 254 3.46 0.65 1.07
C ARG A 254 3.81 -0.57 1.92
N ALA A 255 3.45 -0.54 3.20
CA ALA A 255 3.67 -1.68 4.07
C ALA A 255 2.88 -2.90 3.60
N ILE A 256 1.64 -2.71 3.12
CA ILE A 256 0.83 -3.77 2.52
C ILE A 256 1.53 -4.36 1.30
N ASP A 257 2.04 -3.54 0.38
CA ASP A 257 2.68 -4.03 -0.85
C ASP A 257 3.89 -4.92 -0.57
N ARG A 258 4.68 -4.60 0.46
CA ARG A 258 5.89 -5.34 0.86
C ARG A 258 5.61 -6.55 1.75
N ALA A 259 4.44 -6.64 2.36
CA ALA A 259 4.06 -7.71 3.27
C ALA A 259 3.56 -8.97 2.56
N ASP A 260 3.63 -10.09 3.24
CA ASP A 260 2.95 -11.34 2.89
C ASP A 260 1.60 -11.41 3.62
N VAL A 261 1.59 -11.04 4.89
CA VAL A 261 0.40 -11.04 5.74
C VAL A 261 0.19 -9.67 6.38
N VAL A 262 -1.04 -9.22 6.34
CA VAL A 262 -1.50 -7.93 6.87
C VAL A 262 -2.28 -8.16 8.15
N LEU A 263 -1.87 -7.49 9.24
CA LEU A 263 -2.60 -7.41 10.48
C LEU A 263 -3.45 -6.15 10.49
N MET A 264 -4.76 -6.30 10.25
CA MET A 264 -5.73 -5.20 10.28
C MET A 264 -6.23 -4.98 11.70
N LEU A 265 -5.81 -3.87 12.34
CA LEU A 265 -6.24 -3.53 13.70
C LEU A 265 -7.53 -2.71 13.68
N ILE A 266 -8.51 -3.16 14.45
CA ILE A 266 -9.78 -2.50 14.70
C ILE A 266 -9.90 -2.23 16.19
N GLU A 267 -10.38 -1.05 16.57
CA GLU A 267 -10.59 -0.69 17.96
C GLU A 267 -11.96 -1.18 18.46
N ALA A 268 -11.99 -2.08 19.43
CA ALA A 268 -13.22 -2.71 19.90
C ALA A 268 -14.33 -1.72 20.33
N PRO A 269 -14.05 -0.65 21.13
CA PRO A 269 -15.09 0.31 21.52
C PRO A 269 -15.67 1.14 20.37
N VAL A 270 -14.99 1.26 19.25
CA VAL A 270 -15.37 2.12 18.11
C VAL A 270 -15.98 1.32 16.97
N GLY A 271 -15.52 0.08 16.78
CA GLY A 271 -15.89 -0.77 15.64
C GLY A 271 -15.21 -0.37 14.34
N VAL A 272 -15.77 -0.83 13.21
CA VAL A 272 -15.24 -0.60 11.86
C VAL A 272 -15.64 0.80 11.38
N THR A 273 -14.70 1.53 10.81
CA THR A 273 -14.92 2.84 10.20
C THR A 273 -14.70 2.81 8.69
N GLU A 274 -15.13 3.85 7.97
CA GLU A 274 -14.90 3.97 6.53
C GLU A 274 -13.42 3.97 6.15
N GLN A 275 -12.55 4.52 6.99
CA GLN A 275 -11.10 4.48 6.79
C GLN A 275 -10.57 3.05 6.91
N ASP A 276 -11.07 2.28 7.87
CA ASP A 276 -10.72 0.87 8.05
C ASP A 276 -11.12 0.05 6.82
N LYS A 277 -12.31 0.25 6.28
CA LYS A 277 -12.80 -0.42 5.06
C LYS A 277 -11.90 -0.16 3.85
N LYS A 278 -11.48 1.10 3.66
CA LYS A 278 -10.62 1.49 2.54
C LYS A 278 -9.26 0.81 2.60
N ILE A 279 -8.60 0.85 3.76
CA ILE A 279 -7.29 0.23 3.94
C ILE A 279 -7.37 -1.30 3.82
N ALA A 280 -8.41 -1.89 4.40
CA ALA A 280 -8.67 -3.33 4.31
C ALA A 280 -8.99 -3.77 2.87
N GLY A 281 -9.73 -2.94 2.11
CA GLY A 281 -10.02 -3.16 0.69
C GLY A 281 -8.73 -3.21 -0.14
N TYR A 282 -7.81 -2.28 0.09
CA TYR A 282 -6.51 -2.30 -0.60
C TYR A 282 -5.70 -3.57 -0.32
N ALA A 283 -5.67 -4.05 0.93
CA ALA A 283 -4.98 -5.29 1.28
C ALA A 283 -5.60 -6.51 0.55
N HIS A 284 -6.94 -6.55 0.45
CA HIS A 284 -7.66 -7.58 -0.31
C HIS A 284 -7.33 -7.53 -1.80
N ASP A 285 -7.40 -6.34 -2.40
CA ASP A 285 -7.16 -6.13 -3.84
C ASP A 285 -5.70 -6.43 -4.21
N SER A 286 -4.75 -6.11 -3.32
CA SER A 286 -3.33 -6.46 -3.46
C SER A 286 -3.04 -7.96 -3.28
N GLY A 287 -4.04 -8.76 -2.91
CA GLY A 287 -3.89 -10.21 -2.79
C GLY A 287 -3.13 -10.68 -1.54
N LYS A 288 -3.05 -9.85 -0.50
CA LYS A 288 -2.29 -10.16 0.72
C LYS A 288 -3.08 -11.04 1.67
N GLY A 289 -2.37 -11.89 2.43
CA GLY A 289 -2.95 -12.57 3.56
C GLY A 289 -3.46 -11.56 4.59
N CYS A 290 -4.62 -11.78 5.19
CA CYS A 290 -5.25 -10.85 6.12
C CYS A 290 -5.65 -11.54 7.42
N VAL A 291 -5.29 -10.91 8.55
CA VAL A 291 -5.76 -11.26 9.90
C VAL A 291 -6.39 -10.01 10.50
N ILE A 292 -7.60 -10.11 11.03
CA ILE A 292 -8.27 -9.01 11.71
C ILE A 292 -8.00 -9.12 13.21
N ILE A 293 -7.45 -8.07 13.81
CA ILE A 293 -7.19 -7.98 15.24
C ILE A 293 -8.11 -6.94 15.85
N VAL A 294 -9.07 -7.38 16.63
CA VAL A 294 -9.94 -6.51 17.44
C VAL A 294 -9.20 -6.18 18.72
N ASN A 295 -8.55 -5.02 18.73
CA ASN A 295 -7.69 -4.55 19.82
C ASN A 295 -8.48 -3.75 20.87
N LYS A 296 -7.86 -3.52 22.03
CA LYS A 296 -8.47 -2.87 23.20
C LYS A 296 -9.69 -3.66 23.71
N TRP A 297 -9.66 -4.97 23.57
CA TRP A 297 -10.73 -5.84 24.04
C TRP A 297 -10.88 -5.81 25.57
N ASP A 298 -9.84 -5.41 26.31
CA ASP A 298 -9.84 -5.22 27.77
C ASP A 298 -10.84 -4.18 28.24
N ILE A 299 -11.03 -3.10 27.49
CA ILE A 299 -11.93 -1.98 27.81
C ILE A 299 -13.26 -2.03 27.05
N PHE A 300 -13.54 -3.12 26.29
CA PHE A 300 -14.82 -3.24 25.58
C PHE A 300 -15.98 -3.31 26.59
N PRO A 301 -16.99 -2.43 26.47
CA PRO A 301 -18.16 -2.47 27.33
C PRO A 301 -18.99 -3.73 27.06
N ASP A 302 -19.78 -4.17 28.02
CA ASP A 302 -20.75 -5.27 27.89
C ASP A 302 -20.15 -6.63 27.46
N LYS A 303 -19.07 -7.08 28.14
CA LYS A 303 -18.53 -8.42 27.91
C LYS A 303 -19.46 -9.51 28.46
N HIS A 304 -20.16 -10.16 27.55
CA HIS A 304 -20.94 -11.36 27.80
C HIS A 304 -20.43 -12.53 26.95
N ASP A 305 -20.80 -13.74 27.25
CA ASP A 305 -20.33 -14.95 26.54
C ASP A 305 -20.56 -14.92 25.02
N LYS A 306 -21.52 -14.12 24.53
CA LYS A 306 -21.84 -13.94 23.11
C LYS A 306 -21.30 -12.67 22.48
N SER A 307 -20.58 -11.83 23.23
CA SER A 307 -20.11 -10.51 22.73
C SER A 307 -19.15 -10.65 21.55
N THR A 308 -18.27 -11.65 21.56
CA THR A 308 -17.35 -11.93 20.45
C THR A 308 -18.13 -12.34 19.18
N ASN A 309 -19.15 -13.19 19.28
CA ASN A 309 -19.92 -13.63 18.12
C ASN A 309 -20.69 -12.45 17.52
N ARG A 310 -21.37 -11.66 18.36
CA ARG A 310 -22.10 -10.49 17.91
C ARG A 310 -21.17 -9.49 17.21
N PHE A 311 -20.02 -9.19 17.80
CA PHE A 311 -19.04 -8.27 17.19
C PHE A 311 -18.50 -8.84 15.89
N THR A 312 -18.24 -10.17 15.83
CA THR A 312 -17.82 -10.82 14.58
C THR A 312 -18.90 -10.69 13.51
N ASP A 313 -20.18 -10.88 13.83
CA ASP A 313 -21.27 -10.74 12.86
C ASP A 313 -21.36 -9.32 12.32
N GLU A 314 -21.30 -8.30 13.21
CA GLU A 314 -21.25 -6.89 12.82
C GLU A 314 -20.05 -6.58 11.94
N LEU A 315 -18.85 -7.08 12.29
CA LEU A 315 -17.62 -6.93 11.53
C LEU A 315 -17.73 -7.58 10.14
N ARG A 316 -18.34 -8.77 10.04
CA ARG A 316 -18.55 -9.47 8.77
C ARG A 316 -19.52 -8.75 7.84
N VAL A 317 -20.49 -8.03 8.38
CA VAL A 317 -21.39 -7.16 7.60
C VAL A 317 -20.60 -5.98 7.02
N GLU A 318 -19.81 -5.31 7.86
CA GLU A 318 -19.05 -4.11 7.46
C GLU A 318 -17.87 -4.42 6.52
N LEU A 319 -17.21 -5.57 6.71
CA LEU A 319 -16.06 -6.05 5.91
C LEU A 319 -16.45 -7.29 5.09
N GLY A 320 -17.56 -7.21 4.34
CA GLY A 320 -18.12 -8.32 3.58
C GLY A 320 -17.17 -8.96 2.57
N PHE A 321 -16.14 -8.25 2.11
CA PHE A 321 -15.09 -8.74 1.22
C PHE A 321 -13.97 -9.52 1.94
N LEU A 322 -13.87 -9.41 3.28
CA LEU A 322 -12.89 -10.12 4.12
C LEU A 322 -13.51 -11.28 4.93
N GLN A 323 -14.52 -11.95 4.39
CA GLN A 323 -15.17 -13.09 5.06
C GLN A 323 -14.19 -14.22 5.41
N TYR A 324 -13.13 -14.35 4.65
CA TYR A 324 -12.12 -15.38 4.81
C TYR A 324 -11.07 -15.07 5.89
N ALA A 325 -10.97 -13.81 6.36
CA ALA A 325 -9.94 -13.41 7.30
C ALA A 325 -10.26 -13.89 8.72
N PRO A 326 -9.34 -14.57 9.44
CA PRO A 326 -9.54 -14.92 10.85
C PRO A 326 -9.61 -13.68 11.73
N VAL A 327 -10.38 -13.74 12.81
CA VAL A 327 -10.57 -12.64 13.76
C VAL A 327 -9.97 -13.03 15.11
N LEU A 328 -9.07 -12.20 15.62
CA LEU A 328 -8.47 -12.35 16.95
C LEU A 328 -8.87 -11.17 17.85
N TYR A 329 -9.43 -11.47 19.00
CA TYR A 329 -9.73 -10.49 20.03
C TYR A 329 -8.57 -10.40 21.01
N ALA A 330 -7.89 -9.24 21.07
CA ALA A 330 -6.68 -9.05 21.84
C ALA A 330 -6.65 -7.72 22.60
N SER A 331 -5.74 -7.60 23.54
CA SER A 331 -5.35 -6.32 24.13
C SER A 331 -3.84 -6.19 24.05
N ALA A 332 -3.39 -5.26 23.23
CA ALA A 332 -1.98 -4.93 23.11
C ALA A 332 -1.40 -4.29 24.39
N LEU A 333 -2.25 -3.69 25.22
CA LEU A 333 -1.86 -3.06 26.48
C LEU A 333 -1.59 -4.10 27.58
N THR A 334 -2.48 -5.08 27.71
CA THR A 334 -2.38 -6.11 28.76
C THR A 334 -1.64 -7.36 28.31
N GLY A 335 -1.27 -7.46 27.02
CA GLY A 335 -0.66 -8.66 26.45
C GLY A 335 -1.64 -9.80 26.17
N GLN A 336 -2.94 -9.59 26.43
CA GLN A 336 -3.94 -10.66 26.29
C GLN A 336 -4.02 -11.15 24.83
N ARG A 337 -3.73 -12.43 24.63
CA ARG A 337 -3.77 -13.16 23.33
C ARG A 337 -2.80 -12.61 22.26
N VAL A 338 -1.83 -11.78 22.62
CA VAL A 338 -0.83 -11.27 21.65
C VAL A 338 0.05 -12.41 21.14
N ASN A 339 0.38 -13.38 21.97
CA ASN A 339 1.14 -14.59 21.59
C ASN A 339 0.54 -15.36 20.42
N ARG A 340 -0.80 -15.32 20.23
CA ARG A 340 -1.49 -15.97 19.12
C ARG A 340 -1.37 -15.25 17.78
N VAL A 341 -0.90 -14.00 17.78
CA VAL A 341 -0.79 -13.23 16.54
C VAL A 341 0.17 -13.89 15.56
N THR A 342 1.36 -14.27 16.01
CA THR A 342 2.38 -14.93 15.18
C THR A 342 1.95 -16.32 14.72
N GLU A 343 1.22 -17.06 15.54
CA GLU A 343 0.63 -18.35 15.16
C GLU A 343 -0.37 -18.20 14.02
N LEU A 344 -1.26 -17.20 14.10
CA LEU A 344 -2.21 -16.89 13.03
C LEU A 344 -1.53 -16.38 11.76
N VAL A 345 -0.49 -15.56 11.88
CA VAL A 345 0.31 -15.09 10.74
C VAL A 345 0.93 -16.27 10.00
N LYS A 346 1.57 -17.18 10.74
CA LYS A 346 2.15 -18.41 10.19
C LYS A 346 1.08 -19.23 9.46
N PHE A 347 -0.04 -19.48 10.13
CA PHE A 347 -1.16 -20.24 9.57
C PHE A 347 -1.66 -19.61 8.25
N VAL A 348 -1.86 -18.29 8.21
CA VAL A 348 -2.31 -17.59 6.99
C VAL A 348 -1.26 -17.67 5.88
N ALA A 349 0.03 -17.54 6.19
CA ALA A 349 1.10 -17.70 5.22
C ALA A 349 1.15 -19.12 4.63
N GLU A 350 0.95 -20.16 5.45
CA GLU A 350 0.82 -21.55 5.01
C GLU A 350 -0.41 -21.75 4.11
N GLN A 351 -1.56 -21.16 4.47
CA GLN A 351 -2.76 -21.21 3.65
C GLN A 351 -2.56 -20.53 2.28
N GLN A 352 -1.80 -19.43 2.25
CA GLN A 352 -1.53 -18.67 1.04
C GLN A 352 -0.58 -19.41 0.09
N SER A 353 0.37 -20.16 0.62
CA SER A 353 1.34 -20.95 -0.17
C SER A 353 0.82 -22.32 -0.59
N MET A 354 -0.39 -22.69 -0.17
CA MET A 354 -0.98 -24.00 -0.48
C MET A 354 -1.15 -24.21 -1.98
N ARG A 355 -0.72 -25.38 -2.47
CA ARG A 355 -0.86 -25.78 -3.86
C ARG A 355 -1.71 -27.05 -3.97
N ILE A 356 -2.75 -26.97 -4.82
CA ILE A 356 -3.67 -28.09 -5.08
C ILE A 356 -3.36 -28.67 -6.46
N GLN A 357 -3.30 -29.99 -6.55
CA GLN A 357 -3.09 -30.67 -7.83
C GLN A 357 -4.27 -30.44 -8.79
N THR A 358 -3.97 -30.28 -10.08
CA THR A 358 -4.97 -30.03 -11.12
C THR A 358 -6.04 -31.12 -11.21
N SER A 359 -5.69 -32.40 -11.01
CA SER A 359 -6.64 -33.52 -11.00
C SER A 359 -7.69 -33.37 -9.90
N VAL A 360 -7.26 -33.00 -8.70
CA VAL A 360 -8.10 -32.78 -7.52
C VAL A 360 -9.03 -31.59 -7.69
N LEU A 361 -8.51 -30.48 -8.25
CA LEU A 361 -9.33 -29.32 -8.61
C LEU A 361 -10.43 -29.66 -9.61
N ASN A 362 -10.11 -30.51 -10.60
CA ASN A 362 -11.09 -30.89 -11.62
C ASN A 362 -12.13 -31.86 -11.10
N GLU A 363 -11.81 -32.67 -10.09
CA GLU A 363 -12.79 -33.48 -9.37
C GLU A 363 -13.77 -32.58 -8.61
N LEU A 364 -13.28 -31.63 -7.83
CA LEU A 364 -14.10 -30.64 -7.12
C LEU A 364 -15.05 -29.89 -8.08
N ILE A 365 -14.55 -29.45 -9.24
CA ILE A 365 -15.36 -28.74 -10.24
C ILE A 365 -16.47 -29.66 -10.79
N ARG A 366 -16.18 -30.93 -11.08
CA ARG A 366 -17.19 -31.90 -11.56
C ARG A 366 -18.29 -32.08 -10.53
N ASP A 367 -17.91 -32.24 -9.27
CA ASP A 367 -18.86 -32.39 -8.16
C ASP A 367 -19.68 -31.11 -7.96
N ALA A 368 -19.05 -29.94 -7.99
CA ALA A 368 -19.72 -28.65 -7.89
C ALA A 368 -20.76 -28.46 -9.02
N VAL A 369 -20.40 -28.77 -10.27
CA VAL A 369 -21.28 -28.68 -11.43
C VAL A 369 -22.43 -29.70 -11.34
N ALA A 370 -22.17 -30.89 -10.80
CA ALA A 370 -23.22 -31.92 -10.61
C ALA A 370 -24.25 -31.48 -9.56
N VAL A 371 -23.80 -30.84 -8.47
CA VAL A 371 -24.69 -30.34 -7.40
C VAL A 371 -25.47 -29.09 -7.83
N ASN A 372 -24.79 -28.13 -8.49
CA ASN A 372 -25.40 -26.89 -8.94
C ASN A 372 -24.93 -26.57 -10.37
N PRO A 373 -25.68 -26.99 -11.39
CA PRO A 373 -25.33 -26.72 -12.78
C PRO A 373 -25.22 -25.24 -13.10
N PRO A 374 -24.24 -24.82 -13.93
CA PRO A 374 -24.10 -23.43 -14.33
C PRO A 374 -25.36 -22.86 -14.99
N PRO A 375 -25.69 -21.58 -14.80
CA PRO A 375 -26.87 -20.96 -15.39
C PRO A 375 -26.79 -20.90 -16.91
N THR A 376 -27.96 -21.07 -17.56
CA THR A 376 -28.08 -20.89 -19.01
C THR A 376 -28.44 -19.45 -19.34
N LYS A 377 -27.78 -18.84 -20.31
CA LYS A 377 -28.05 -17.48 -20.78
C LYS A 377 -28.35 -17.48 -22.28
N LYS A 378 -29.49 -16.94 -22.70
CA LYS A 378 -29.94 -16.89 -24.11
C LYS A 378 -29.89 -18.25 -24.82
N GLY A 379 -30.27 -19.34 -24.14
CA GLY A 379 -30.28 -20.67 -24.72
C GLY A 379 -28.90 -21.36 -24.81
N LYS A 380 -27.83 -20.70 -24.41
CA LYS A 380 -26.48 -21.27 -24.35
C LYS A 380 -26.12 -21.64 -22.93
N ALA A 381 -25.65 -22.87 -22.72
CA ALA A 381 -25.18 -23.36 -21.43
C ALA A 381 -23.70 -23.07 -21.25
N LEU A 382 -23.31 -22.55 -20.09
CA LEU A 382 -21.92 -22.46 -19.67
C LEU A 382 -21.39 -23.89 -19.42
N LYS A 383 -20.23 -24.19 -20.01
CA LYS A 383 -19.50 -25.45 -19.73
C LYS A 383 -18.15 -25.10 -19.14
N ILE A 384 -17.88 -25.55 -17.92
CA ILE A 384 -16.54 -25.50 -17.33
C ILE A 384 -15.79 -26.73 -17.80
N LEU A 385 -14.68 -26.54 -18.47
CA LEU A 385 -13.86 -27.58 -19.08
C LEU A 385 -12.86 -28.18 -18.09
N PHE A 386 -12.10 -27.29 -17.45
CA PHE A 386 -11.16 -27.63 -16.37
C PHE A 386 -10.73 -26.38 -15.60
N MET A 387 -10.13 -26.60 -14.43
CA MET A 387 -9.53 -25.57 -13.59
C MET A 387 -8.11 -25.96 -13.21
N THR A 388 -7.21 -24.99 -13.13
CA THR A 388 -5.84 -25.17 -12.66
C THR A 388 -5.44 -24.03 -11.72
N GLN A 389 -4.56 -24.31 -10.76
CA GLN A 389 -3.95 -23.29 -9.94
C GLN A 389 -2.67 -22.84 -10.64
N ALA A 390 -2.66 -21.58 -11.08
CA ALA A 390 -1.53 -20.99 -11.80
C ALA A 390 -0.45 -20.48 -10.86
N ASP A 391 -0.86 -19.96 -9.69
CA ASP A 391 0.02 -19.25 -8.78
C ASP A 391 -0.36 -19.46 -7.31
N ILE A 392 0.57 -19.14 -6.43
CA ILE A 392 0.42 -19.05 -4.98
C ILE A 392 0.79 -17.62 -4.55
N CYS A 393 0.37 -17.19 -3.36
CA CYS A 393 0.75 -15.88 -2.78
C CYS A 393 0.39 -14.65 -3.65
N PRO A 394 -0.90 -14.42 -4.04
CA PRO A 394 -2.11 -15.13 -3.62
C PRO A 394 -2.43 -16.33 -4.51
N PRO A 395 -3.18 -17.33 -4.00
CA PRO A 395 -3.66 -18.44 -4.81
C PRO A 395 -4.49 -17.93 -6.00
N ARG A 396 -4.03 -18.22 -7.21
CA ARG A 396 -4.66 -17.80 -8.46
C ARG A 396 -5.10 -19.02 -9.27
N PHE A 397 -6.40 -19.08 -9.58
CA PHE A 397 -7.03 -20.16 -10.31
C PHE A 397 -7.43 -19.70 -11.70
N ILE A 398 -7.14 -20.51 -12.71
CA ILE A 398 -7.62 -20.28 -14.08
C ILE A 398 -8.71 -21.30 -14.36
N ILE A 399 -9.90 -20.81 -14.71
CA ILE A 399 -11.05 -21.61 -15.06
C ILE A 399 -11.23 -21.52 -16.59
N PHE A 400 -11.10 -22.64 -17.27
CA PHE A 400 -11.32 -22.71 -18.71
C PHE A 400 -12.76 -23.11 -19.02
N VAL A 401 -13.41 -22.29 -19.85
CA VAL A 401 -14.81 -22.41 -20.20
C VAL A 401 -15.02 -22.36 -21.71
N ASN A 402 -16.22 -22.78 -22.18
CA ASN A 402 -16.61 -22.62 -23.58
C ASN A 402 -16.76 -21.14 -23.97
N GLU A 403 -17.46 -20.35 -23.14
CA GLU A 403 -17.79 -18.95 -23.41
C GLU A 403 -17.66 -18.13 -22.11
N PRO A 404 -16.61 -17.29 -21.93
CA PRO A 404 -16.40 -16.50 -20.72
C PRO A 404 -17.56 -15.54 -20.37
N GLU A 405 -18.25 -14.99 -21.39
CA GLU A 405 -19.36 -14.05 -21.21
C GLU A 405 -20.59 -14.67 -20.53
N LEU A 406 -20.67 -16.01 -20.49
CA LEU A 406 -21.73 -16.73 -19.79
C LEU A 406 -21.43 -16.92 -18.32
N PHE A 407 -20.19 -16.67 -17.90
CA PHE A 407 -19.75 -16.91 -16.52
C PHE A 407 -20.23 -15.76 -15.61
N HIS A 408 -21.19 -16.03 -14.77
CA HIS A 408 -21.75 -15.03 -13.86
C HIS A 408 -20.98 -14.98 -12.54
N PHE A 409 -20.82 -13.80 -11.94
CA PHE A 409 -20.09 -13.61 -10.68
C PHE A 409 -20.65 -14.45 -9.51
N SER A 410 -21.96 -14.68 -9.47
CA SER A 410 -22.59 -15.50 -8.44
C SER A 410 -22.15 -16.96 -8.51
N TYR A 411 -21.88 -17.47 -9.71
CA TYR A 411 -21.37 -18.82 -9.90
C TYR A 411 -19.89 -18.90 -9.51
N LEU A 412 -19.12 -17.83 -9.71
CA LEU A 412 -17.76 -17.74 -9.23
C LEU A 412 -17.69 -17.83 -7.70
N ARG A 413 -18.58 -17.09 -7.00
CA ARG A 413 -18.68 -17.17 -5.54
C ARG A 413 -19.04 -18.57 -5.05
N PHE A 414 -19.91 -19.27 -5.77
CA PHE A 414 -20.23 -20.66 -5.45
C PHE A 414 -18.99 -21.57 -5.55
N ILE A 415 -18.20 -21.44 -6.61
CA ILE A 415 -16.95 -22.21 -6.77
C ILE A 415 -15.94 -21.83 -5.68
N GLU A 416 -15.79 -20.54 -5.38
CA GLU A 416 -14.92 -20.06 -4.30
C GLU A 416 -15.31 -20.66 -2.96
N ASN A 417 -16.60 -20.64 -2.62
CA ASN A 417 -17.09 -21.23 -1.37
C ASN A 417 -16.79 -22.74 -1.31
N ARG A 418 -16.98 -23.47 -2.41
CA ARG A 418 -16.62 -24.89 -2.47
C ARG A 418 -15.13 -25.15 -2.27
N LEU A 419 -14.27 -24.32 -2.86
CA LEU A 419 -12.81 -24.39 -2.63
C LEU A 419 -12.47 -24.16 -1.16
N ARG A 420 -13.07 -23.13 -0.53
CA ARG A 420 -12.84 -22.84 0.89
C ARG A 420 -13.37 -23.91 1.82
N GLU A 421 -14.55 -24.49 1.54
CA GLU A 421 -15.12 -25.60 2.30
C GLU A 421 -14.22 -26.84 2.25
N SER A 422 -13.60 -27.12 1.10
CA SER A 422 -12.80 -28.34 0.89
C SER A 422 -11.34 -28.20 1.33
N TYR A 423 -10.74 -26.99 1.20
CA TYR A 423 -9.29 -26.80 1.38
C TYR A 423 -8.94 -25.71 2.38
N GLY A 424 -9.91 -24.94 2.90
CA GLY A 424 -9.68 -23.84 3.83
C GLY A 424 -9.39 -22.53 3.10
N PHE A 425 -8.13 -22.23 2.81
CA PHE A 425 -7.66 -20.91 2.33
C PHE A 425 -8.09 -19.78 3.25
N GLU A 426 -8.10 -20.05 4.56
CA GLU A 426 -8.44 -19.06 5.56
C GLU A 426 -7.36 -17.98 5.62
N GLY A 427 -7.77 -16.75 5.72
CA GLY A 427 -6.85 -15.60 5.77
C GLY A 427 -6.31 -15.15 4.42
N THR A 428 -6.57 -15.85 3.30
CA THR A 428 -6.03 -15.45 1.99
C THR A 428 -7.14 -15.21 0.95
N PRO A 429 -7.05 -14.14 0.13
CA PRO A 429 -7.95 -13.94 -0.99
C PRO A 429 -7.64 -14.91 -2.12
N LEU A 430 -8.68 -15.37 -2.82
CA LEU A 430 -8.53 -16.20 -4.01
C LEU A 430 -8.73 -15.35 -5.27
N LYS A 431 -7.80 -15.46 -6.22
CA LYS A 431 -7.90 -14.77 -7.51
C LYS A 431 -8.33 -15.75 -8.59
N PHE A 432 -9.31 -15.32 -9.40
CA PHE A 432 -9.84 -16.15 -10.47
C PHE A 432 -9.68 -15.48 -11.82
N VAL A 433 -9.24 -16.24 -12.82
CA VAL A 433 -9.15 -15.80 -14.21
C VAL A 433 -9.97 -16.75 -15.06
N ILE A 434 -10.98 -16.23 -15.76
CA ILE A 434 -11.81 -17.03 -16.65
C ILE A 434 -11.29 -16.90 -18.07
N ARG A 435 -10.99 -18.02 -18.71
CA ARG A 435 -10.44 -18.06 -20.07
C ARG A 435 -11.26 -18.96 -20.98
N LYS A 436 -11.38 -18.57 -22.23
CA LYS A 436 -11.84 -19.46 -23.30
C LYS A 436 -10.70 -20.42 -23.63
N ARG A 437 -11.00 -21.73 -23.76
CA ARG A 437 -10.04 -22.67 -24.30
C ARG A 437 -9.76 -22.29 -25.76
N LYS A 438 -8.52 -22.03 -26.15
CA LYS A 438 -8.13 -22.01 -27.56
C LYS A 438 -8.31 -23.43 -28.09
N GLU A 439 -9.13 -23.58 -29.12
CA GLU A 439 -9.05 -24.78 -29.96
C GLU A 439 -7.68 -24.74 -30.61
N ASP A 440 -6.81 -25.68 -30.30
CA ASP A 440 -5.62 -25.90 -31.08
C ASP A 440 -6.10 -26.13 -32.49
N ALA A 441 -5.72 -25.24 -33.41
CA ALA A 441 -5.87 -25.51 -34.82
C ALA A 441 -5.05 -26.79 -35.08
N MET A 442 -5.73 -27.93 -35.21
CA MET A 442 -5.17 -29.05 -35.89
C MET A 442 -5.02 -28.58 -37.35
N GLU A 443 -3.84 -28.15 -37.68
CA GLU A 443 -3.40 -28.10 -39.06
C GLU A 443 -3.25 -29.55 -39.54
N ASP A 444 -4.08 -29.90 -40.51
CA ASP A 444 -3.97 -31.09 -41.35
C ASP A 444 -2.65 -31.11 -42.14
#